data_76a9996fa0c7482398abc9764abfda8c
#
_entry.id   76a9996fa0c7482398abc9764abfda8c
#
_cell.length_a   1.000
_cell.length_b   1.000
_cell.length_c   1.000
_cell.angle_alpha   90.00
_cell.angle_beta   90.00
_cell.angle_gamma   90.00
#
_symmetry.space_group_name_H-M   'P 1'
#
loop_
_entity.id
_entity.type
_entity.pdbx_description
1 polymer ?
#
loop_
_entity_poly.entity_id
_entity_poly.type
_entity_poly.pdbx_seq_one_letter_code
_entity_poly.pdbx_strand_id
1 'polypeptide(L)'
;LQEQIMFNQRTQANAATNAVTVLALMAANLFFNVVANASFKVSATSSSWRSFLTWQVIGNLAGFVTVLTLTGLLRFIPLHVAYPVTVGLAVIGVQVGAVRWLFHEPVTQAQWLGTLLIAAGILLVAGRPS
;
A
#
# COMPACT_ATOMS: atom_id res chain seq x y z
N LEU A 1 4.18 -6.29 -42.32
CA LEU A 1 2.96 -6.76 -41.67
C LEU A 1 3.28 -7.69 -40.49
N GLN A 2 4.09 -8.73 -40.69
CA GLN A 2 4.49 -9.64 -39.61
C GLN A 2 5.32 -8.94 -38.54
N GLU A 3 6.24 -8.06 -38.94
CA GLU A 3 7.03 -7.26 -37.96
C GLU A 3 6.15 -6.40 -37.09
N GLN A 4 5.12 -5.78 -37.68
CA GLN A 4 4.19 -4.93 -36.94
C GLN A 4 3.33 -5.75 -35.97
N ILE A 5 2.89 -6.94 -36.38
CA ILE A 5 2.14 -7.87 -35.51
C ILE A 5 3.01 -8.29 -34.34
N MET A 6 4.27 -8.67 -34.59
CA MET A 6 5.20 -9.05 -33.50
C MET A 6 5.50 -7.90 -32.56
N PHE A 7 5.68 -6.68 -33.10
CA PHE A 7 5.87 -5.48 -32.28
C PHE A 7 4.67 -5.24 -31.37
N ASN A 8 3.46 -5.31 -31.92
CA ASN A 8 2.23 -5.12 -31.13
C ASN A 8 2.08 -6.19 -30.05
N GLN A 9 2.39 -7.43 -30.36
CA GLN A 9 2.33 -8.52 -29.38
C GLN A 9 3.33 -8.32 -28.25
N ARG A 10 4.55 -7.90 -28.56
CA ARG A 10 5.56 -7.60 -27.53
C ARG A 10 5.13 -6.43 -26.65
N THR A 11 4.58 -5.39 -27.25
CA THR A 11 4.09 -4.22 -26.51
C THR A 11 2.98 -4.61 -25.55
N GLN A 12 2.03 -5.44 -26.02
CA GLN A 12 0.94 -5.92 -25.16
C GLN A 12 1.45 -6.81 -24.03
N ALA A 13 2.39 -7.71 -24.32
CA ALA A 13 2.98 -8.58 -23.31
C ALA A 13 3.74 -7.78 -22.26
N ASN A 14 4.48 -6.75 -22.68
CA ASN A 14 5.20 -5.88 -21.74
C ASN A 14 4.23 -5.05 -20.89
N ALA A 15 3.15 -4.54 -21.48
CA ALA A 15 2.12 -3.81 -20.74
C ALA A 15 1.44 -4.70 -19.69
N ALA A 16 1.12 -5.95 -20.04
CA ALA A 16 0.54 -6.91 -19.11
C ALA A 16 1.50 -7.24 -17.96
N THR A 17 2.79 -7.48 -18.28
CA THR A 17 3.83 -7.72 -17.27
C THR A 17 3.98 -6.53 -16.34
N ASN A 18 3.98 -5.30 -16.87
CA ASN A 18 4.09 -4.09 -16.05
C ASN A 18 2.88 -3.93 -15.14
N ALA A 19 1.66 -4.22 -15.64
CA ALA A 19 0.44 -4.15 -14.83
C ALA A 19 0.49 -5.15 -13.68
N VAL A 20 0.92 -6.38 -13.93
CA VAL A 20 1.07 -7.40 -12.88
C VAL A 20 2.11 -6.96 -11.85
N THR A 21 3.24 -6.42 -12.30
CA THR A 21 4.31 -5.94 -11.41
C THR A 21 3.80 -4.78 -10.54
N VAL A 22 3.08 -3.82 -11.13
CA VAL A 22 2.51 -2.69 -10.39
C VAL A 22 1.54 -3.19 -9.31
N LEU A 23 0.62 -4.09 -9.68
CA LEU A 23 -0.34 -4.64 -8.71
C LEU A 23 0.35 -5.43 -7.61
N ALA A 24 1.38 -6.21 -7.92
CA ALA A 24 2.15 -6.96 -6.94
C ALA A 24 2.88 -6.02 -5.97
N LEU A 25 3.49 -4.95 -6.50
CA LEU A 25 4.17 -3.94 -5.66
C LEU A 25 3.18 -3.19 -4.78
N MET A 26 2.01 -2.83 -5.30
CA MET A 26 0.94 -2.20 -4.51
C MET A 26 0.45 -3.12 -3.40
N ALA A 27 0.22 -4.39 -3.70
CA ALA A 27 -0.24 -5.37 -2.71
C ALA A 27 0.82 -5.56 -1.62
N ALA A 28 2.09 -5.68 -1.99
CA ALA A 28 3.19 -5.81 -1.04
C ALA A 28 3.32 -4.55 -0.18
N ASN A 29 3.25 -3.37 -0.81
CA ASN A 29 3.29 -2.09 -0.08
C ASN A 29 2.18 -2.03 0.96
N LEU A 30 0.95 -2.34 0.56
CA LEU A 30 -0.22 -2.33 1.45
C LEU A 30 -0.04 -3.31 2.60
N PHE A 31 0.34 -4.55 2.31
CA PHE A 31 0.54 -5.59 3.31
C PHE A 31 1.59 -5.17 4.35
N PHE A 32 2.75 -4.72 3.90
CA PHE A 32 3.82 -4.33 4.83
C PHE A 32 3.51 -3.04 5.57
N ASN A 33 2.69 -2.14 5.01
CA ASN A 33 2.18 -0.99 5.74
C ASN A 33 1.29 -1.44 6.91
N VAL A 34 0.39 -2.37 6.68
CA VAL A 34 -0.47 -2.91 7.75
C VAL A 34 0.38 -3.58 8.82
N VAL A 35 1.36 -4.42 8.42
CA VAL A 35 2.27 -5.09 9.35
C VAL A 35 3.07 -4.09 10.17
N ALA A 36 3.62 -3.05 9.53
CA ALA A 36 4.39 -2.02 10.21
C ALA A 36 3.55 -1.30 11.27
N ASN A 37 2.36 -0.84 10.89
CA ASN A 37 1.49 -0.11 11.79
C ASN A 37 0.98 -0.99 12.94
N ALA A 38 0.64 -2.25 12.66
CA ALA A 38 0.26 -3.20 13.69
C ALA A 38 1.41 -3.45 14.68
N SER A 39 2.63 -3.60 14.17
CA SER A 39 3.83 -3.79 15.00
C SER A 39 4.09 -2.59 15.89
N PHE A 40 3.94 -1.37 15.37
CA PHE A 40 4.09 -0.16 16.18
C PHE A 40 3.02 -0.05 17.27
N LYS A 41 1.80 -0.47 16.98
CA LYS A 41 0.72 -0.50 17.98
C LYS A 41 1.08 -1.50 19.10
N VAL A 42 1.50 -2.71 18.75
CA VAL A 42 1.91 -3.71 19.73
C VAL A 42 3.09 -3.20 20.55
N SER A 43 4.08 -2.60 19.91
CA SER A 43 5.22 -1.98 20.58
C SER A 43 4.78 -0.92 21.60
N ALA A 44 3.89 -0.01 21.17
CA ALA A 44 3.40 1.08 22.01
C ALA A 44 2.64 0.60 23.25
N THR A 45 2.00 -0.57 23.17
CA THR A 45 1.24 -1.15 24.29
C THR A 45 2.03 -2.21 25.06
N SER A 46 3.31 -2.40 24.77
CA SER A 46 4.17 -3.36 25.44
C SER A 46 4.51 -2.91 26.86
N SER A 47 4.52 -3.85 27.79
CA SER A 47 4.85 -3.57 29.19
C SER A 47 6.35 -3.73 29.49
N SER A 48 7.12 -4.38 28.60
CA SER A 48 8.56 -4.59 28.78
C SER A 48 9.35 -3.88 27.69
N TRP A 49 10.55 -3.44 28.03
CA TRP A 49 11.48 -2.81 27.10
C TRP A 49 11.88 -3.76 25.96
N ARG A 50 12.05 -5.03 26.29
CA ARG A 50 12.42 -6.06 25.33
C ARG A 50 11.33 -6.25 24.27
N SER A 51 10.07 -6.35 24.69
CA SER A 51 8.93 -6.47 23.75
C SER A 51 8.80 -5.22 22.91
N PHE A 52 8.93 -4.05 23.53
CA PHE A 52 8.90 -2.77 22.82
C PHE A 52 9.92 -2.76 21.67
N LEU A 53 11.19 -3.07 21.96
CA LEU A 53 12.25 -3.05 20.96
C LEU A 53 12.05 -4.11 19.87
N THR A 54 11.59 -5.30 20.23
CA THR A 54 11.34 -6.38 19.27
C THR A 54 10.31 -5.93 18.23
N TRP A 55 9.19 -5.38 18.69
CA TRP A 55 8.14 -4.94 17.78
C TRP A 55 8.53 -3.68 17.00
N GLN A 56 9.37 -2.82 17.58
CA GLN A 56 9.93 -1.69 16.84
C GLN A 56 10.80 -2.16 15.67
N VAL A 57 11.64 -3.18 15.90
CA VAL A 57 12.49 -3.73 14.83
C VAL A 57 11.62 -4.34 13.73
N ILE A 58 10.63 -5.15 14.09
CA ILE A 58 9.72 -5.77 13.11
C ILE A 58 9.00 -4.69 12.32
N GLY A 59 8.46 -3.69 12.98
CA GLY A 59 7.74 -2.59 12.33
C GLY A 59 8.64 -1.78 11.39
N ASN A 60 9.86 -1.48 11.81
CA ASN A 60 10.80 -0.73 10.99
C ASN A 60 11.27 -1.54 9.77
N LEU A 61 11.49 -2.85 9.91
CA LEU A 61 11.83 -3.71 8.77
C LEU A 61 10.67 -3.76 7.77
N ALA A 62 9.43 -3.92 8.25
CA ALA A 62 8.25 -3.88 7.39
C ALA A 62 8.13 -2.51 6.70
N GLY A 63 8.35 -1.42 7.44
CA GLY A 63 8.35 -0.06 6.90
C GLY A 63 9.41 0.13 5.81
N PHE A 64 10.58 -0.45 5.99
CA PHE A 64 11.63 -0.42 4.96
C PHE A 64 11.16 -1.09 3.66
N VAL A 65 10.46 -2.21 3.76
CA VAL A 65 9.89 -2.88 2.59
C VAL A 65 8.87 -1.97 1.89
N THR A 66 8.07 -1.20 2.64
CA THR A 66 7.14 -0.24 2.02
C THR A 66 7.88 0.82 1.21
N VAL A 67 9.03 1.29 1.69
CA VAL A 67 9.86 2.25 0.96
C VAL A 67 10.38 1.63 -0.33
N LEU A 68 10.89 0.40 -0.26
CA LEU A 68 11.40 -0.30 -1.44
C LEU A 68 10.30 -0.56 -2.48
N THR A 69 9.12 -0.95 -2.05
CA THR A 69 7.99 -1.19 -2.96
C THR A 69 7.52 0.11 -3.60
N LEU A 70 7.47 1.20 -2.85
CA LEU A 70 7.16 2.52 -3.42
C LEU A 70 8.19 2.92 -4.47
N THR A 71 9.48 2.76 -4.16
CA THR A 71 10.55 3.05 -5.11
C THR A 71 10.41 2.23 -6.39
N GLY A 72 10.05 0.94 -6.25
CA GLY A 72 9.77 0.09 -7.38
C GLY A 72 8.60 0.59 -8.22
N LEU A 73 7.51 1.03 -7.58
CA LEU A 73 6.34 1.60 -8.25
C LEU A 73 6.69 2.84 -9.07
N LEU A 74 7.60 3.67 -8.56
CA LEU A 74 7.99 4.91 -9.24
C LEU A 74 8.69 4.67 -10.57
N ARG A 75 9.10 3.45 -10.86
CA ARG A 75 9.62 3.07 -12.18
C ARG A 75 8.51 2.96 -13.23
N PHE A 76 7.28 2.77 -12.81
CA PHE A 76 6.14 2.50 -13.69
C PHE A 76 5.10 3.61 -13.69
N ILE A 77 4.92 4.29 -12.55
CA ILE A 77 3.90 5.32 -12.38
C ILE A 77 4.51 6.57 -11.75
N PRO A 78 3.98 7.76 -12.08
CA PRO A 78 4.53 9.01 -11.54
C PRO A 78 4.22 9.17 -10.05
N LEU A 79 5.06 9.93 -9.37
CA LEU A 79 4.98 10.14 -7.92
C LEU A 79 3.63 10.71 -7.48
N HIS A 80 3.07 11.64 -8.26
CA HIS A 80 1.79 12.29 -7.92
C HIS A 80 0.60 11.34 -7.95
N VAL A 81 0.77 10.15 -8.53
CA VAL A 81 -0.22 9.06 -8.49
C VAL A 81 0.20 8.00 -7.47
N ALA A 82 1.47 7.57 -7.54
CA ALA A 82 1.97 6.48 -6.69
C ALA A 82 1.82 6.81 -5.20
N TYR A 83 2.21 8.01 -4.80
CA TYR A 83 2.22 8.38 -3.37
C TYR A 83 0.81 8.48 -2.80
N PRO A 84 -0.13 9.26 -3.36
CA PRO A 84 -1.48 9.31 -2.81
C PRO A 84 -2.19 7.96 -2.81
N VAL A 85 -1.99 7.14 -3.84
CA VAL A 85 -2.63 5.83 -3.94
C VAL A 85 -2.10 4.89 -2.87
N THR A 86 -0.77 4.78 -2.72
CA THR A 86 -0.19 3.87 -1.72
C THR A 86 -0.50 4.32 -0.30
N VAL A 87 -0.42 5.61 -0.02
CA VAL A 87 -0.74 6.15 1.32
C VAL A 87 -2.22 5.98 1.62
N GLY A 88 -3.10 6.31 0.67
CA GLY A 88 -4.54 6.16 0.85
C GLY A 88 -4.96 4.71 1.05
N LEU A 89 -4.40 3.78 0.25
CA LEU A 89 -4.65 2.36 0.43
C LEU A 89 -4.13 1.88 1.79
N ALA A 90 -2.97 2.37 2.23
CA ALA A 90 -2.43 2.03 3.54
C ALA A 90 -3.35 2.51 4.67
N VAL A 91 -3.90 3.72 4.56
CA VAL A 91 -4.87 4.24 5.55
C VAL A 91 -6.08 3.31 5.63
N ILE A 92 -6.67 2.93 4.49
CA ILE A 92 -7.81 2.03 4.45
C ILE A 92 -7.42 0.65 4.99
N GLY A 93 -6.29 0.11 4.57
CA GLY A 93 -5.82 -1.20 5.00
C GLY A 93 -5.55 -1.27 6.49
N VAL A 94 -4.93 -0.25 7.07
CA VAL A 94 -4.71 -0.16 8.52
C VAL A 94 -6.04 -0.05 9.24
N GLN A 95 -6.95 0.80 8.76
CA GLN A 95 -8.25 1.00 9.39
C GLN A 95 -9.07 -0.29 9.43
N VAL A 96 -9.13 -1.01 8.31
CA VAL A 96 -9.91 -2.25 8.21
C VAL A 96 -9.13 -3.42 8.80
N GLY A 97 -7.87 -3.59 8.41
CA GLY A 97 -7.08 -4.76 8.78
C GLY A 97 -6.60 -4.73 10.22
N ALA A 98 -5.90 -3.67 10.60
CA ALA A 98 -5.30 -3.59 11.92
C ALA A 98 -6.29 -3.10 12.98
N VAL A 99 -6.92 -1.97 12.75
CA VAL A 99 -7.77 -1.33 13.76
C VAL A 99 -9.01 -2.17 14.04
N ARG A 100 -9.74 -2.57 13.00
CA ARG A 100 -11.02 -3.25 13.19
C ARG A 100 -10.86 -4.75 13.37
N TRP A 101 -10.03 -5.39 12.55
CA TRP A 101 -9.92 -6.86 12.55
C TRP A 101 -8.95 -7.40 13.61
N LEU A 102 -7.77 -6.79 13.72
CA LEU A 102 -6.71 -7.32 14.59
C LEU A 102 -6.87 -6.81 16.02
N PHE A 103 -7.10 -5.53 16.21
CA PHE A 103 -7.18 -4.91 17.54
C PHE A 103 -8.60 -4.69 18.04
N HIS A 104 -9.61 -4.87 17.18
CA HIS A 104 -11.03 -4.69 17.50
C HIS A 104 -11.34 -3.32 18.13
N GLU A 105 -10.63 -2.29 17.70
CA GLU A 105 -10.89 -0.94 18.17
C GLU A 105 -12.22 -0.43 17.60
N PRO A 106 -13.03 0.31 18.41
CA PRO A 106 -14.27 0.86 17.91
C PRO A 106 -14.00 1.96 16.87
N VAL A 107 -14.70 1.87 15.74
CA VAL A 107 -14.59 2.85 14.66
C VAL A 107 -15.95 3.54 14.53
N THR A 108 -15.96 4.85 14.68
CA THR A 108 -17.18 5.65 14.59
C THR A 108 -17.69 5.75 13.15
N GLN A 109 -18.96 6.11 12.99
CA GLN A 109 -19.52 6.34 11.65
C GLN A 109 -18.80 7.47 10.92
N ALA A 110 -18.39 8.52 11.65
CA ALA A 110 -17.62 9.62 11.08
C ALA A 110 -16.27 9.14 10.54
N GLN A 111 -15.60 8.24 11.26
CA GLN A 111 -14.33 7.64 10.81
C GLN A 111 -14.52 6.76 9.59
N TRP A 112 -15.60 5.98 9.51
CA TRP A 112 -15.92 5.22 8.32
C TRP A 112 -16.23 6.12 7.13
N LEU A 113 -16.93 7.23 7.36
CA LEU A 113 -17.19 8.22 6.31
C LEU A 113 -15.88 8.81 5.80
N GLY A 114 -14.95 9.16 6.71
CA GLY A 114 -13.62 9.63 6.33
C GLY A 114 -12.85 8.62 5.50
N THR A 115 -12.91 7.34 5.86
CA THR A 115 -12.28 6.26 5.11
C THR A 115 -12.87 6.15 3.69
N LEU A 116 -14.18 6.29 3.55
CA LEU A 116 -14.84 6.32 2.24
C LEU A 116 -14.40 7.52 1.41
N LEU A 117 -14.24 8.68 2.03
CA LEU A 117 -13.73 9.88 1.32
C LEU A 117 -12.30 9.68 0.84
N ILE A 118 -11.45 9.02 1.61
CA ILE A 118 -10.09 8.67 1.19
C ILE A 118 -10.15 7.73 -0.02
N ALA A 119 -11.01 6.71 0.02
CA ALA A 119 -11.19 5.79 -1.10
C ALA A 119 -11.65 6.52 -2.36
N ALA A 120 -12.61 7.44 -2.23
CA ALA A 120 -13.07 8.26 -3.34
C ALA A 120 -11.93 9.13 -3.90
N GLY A 121 -11.12 9.72 -3.02
CA GLY A 121 -9.95 10.51 -3.41
C GLY A 121 -8.93 9.70 -4.20
N ILE A 122 -8.66 8.46 -3.78
CA ILE A 122 -7.77 7.56 -4.51
C ILE A 122 -8.27 7.32 -5.93
N LEU A 123 -9.57 7.06 -6.08
CA LEU A 123 -10.16 6.82 -7.38
C LEU A 123 -10.03 8.04 -8.29
N LEU A 124 -10.20 9.24 -7.75
CA LEU A 124 -10.02 10.48 -8.51
C LEU A 124 -8.57 10.67 -8.95
N VAL A 125 -7.62 10.39 -8.08
CA VAL A 125 -6.18 10.53 -8.41
C VAL A 125 -5.76 9.49 -9.44
N ALA A 126 -6.15 8.23 -9.23
CA ALA A 126 -5.74 7.12 -10.10
C ALA A 126 -6.45 7.15 -11.45
N GLY A 127 -7.68 7.63 -11.48
CA GLY A 127 -8.51 7.64 -12.69
C GLY A 127 -8.25 8.79 -13.65
N ARG A 128 -7.42 9.79 -13.26
CA ARG A 128 -7.14 10.93 -14.14
C ARG A 128 -5.99 10.62 -15.09
N PRO A 129 -6.20 10.75 -16.40
CA PRO A 129 -5.08 10.72 -17.34
C PRO A 129 -4.15 11.89 -17.05
N SER A 130 -2.88 11.61 -17.04
CA SER A 130 -1.84 12.61 -16.81
C SER A 130 -1.73 13.60 -17.99
#